data_01dba0b1a194fe97be54fcd5f5796e57
#
_entry.id   01dba0b1a194fe97be54fcd5f5796e57
#
_cell.length_a   1.000
_cell.length_b   1.000
_cell.length_c   1.000
_cell.angle_alpha   90.00
_cell.angle_beta   90.00
_cell.angle_gamma   90.00
#
_symmetry.space_group_name_H-M   'P 1'
#
loop_
_entity.id
_entity.type
_entity.pdbx_description
1 polymer ?
#
loop_
_entity_poly.entity_id
_entity_poly.type
_entity_poly.pdbx_seq_one_letter_code
_entity_poly.pdbx_strand_id
1 'polypeptide(L)'
;MDCVDFPRVLPNSPRKARGQIQVIFGPMFSGKSTELMRRVRRFQIAQYNCLVIKYAKDTRYSEKGMATHDKNTMEAIPANCLTDVRSLALQACVIGIDEGQFFPDTVEFCEEMANLGKTAESVVKLHAVCMQCYKEAAYTKRIGAEKEVEVIGGADKYQAVCRKCYGDLMVNKENSVPFRNETPQQTLVGKHMDSGIPRKLFSSLQL
;
A
#
# COMPACT_ATOMS: atom_id res chain seq x y z
N MET A 1 4.32 -31.23 2.20
CA MET A 1 4.69 -30.75 0.85
C MET A 1 5.90 -29.87 1.04
N ASP A 2 7.06 -30.38 0.71
CA ASP A 2 8.31 -29.66 0.87
C ASP A 2 8.31 -28.46 -0.07
N CYS A 3 8.73 -27.29 0.42
CA CYS A 3 8.97 -26.12 -0.42
C CYS A 3 9.93 -26.57 -1.53
N VAL A 4 9.44 -26.61 -2.77
CA VAL A 4 10.24 -27.01 -3.91
C VAL A 4 11.44 -26.08 -3.98
N ASP A 5 12.64 -26.64 -3.91
CA ASP A 5 13.89 -25.92 -4.08
C ASP A 5 13.81 -25.03 -5.33
N PHE A 6 14.11 -23.75 -5.15
CA PHE A 6 14.32 -22.84 -6.29
C PHE A 6 15.26 -23.49 -7.30
N PRO A 7 15.05 -23.30 -8.62
CA PRO A 7 15.90 -23.89 -9.63
C PRO A 7 17.36 -23.55 -9.30
N ARG A 8 18.13 -24.59 -9.11
CA ARG A 8 19.53 -24.59 -8.68
C ARG A 8 20.30 -23.50 -9.41
N VAL A 9 20.72 -22.49 -8.70
CA VAL A 9 21.86 -21.67 -9.09
C VAL A 9 23.01 -22.61 -9.40
N LEU A 10 23.66 -22.40 -10.54
CA LEU A 10 24.77 -23.19 -11.06
C LEU A 10 25.70 -23.71 -9.95
N PRO A 11 26.20 -24.99 -10.07
CA PRO A 11 26.78 -25.75 -8.97
C PRO A 11 28.10 -25.25 -8.38
N ASN A 12 28.54 -24.02 -8.69
CA ASN A 12 29.80 -23.44 -8.24
C ASN A 12 29.68 -22.13 -7.44
N SER A 13 28.48 -21.77 -6.93
CA SER A 13 28.38 -20.63 -6.02
C SER A 13 28.07 -21.12 -4.61
N PRO A 14 29.01 -20.95 -3.64
CA PRO A 14 28.77 -21.31 -2.24
C PRO A 14 27.92 -20.29 -1.51
N ARG A 15 27.21 -19.40 -2.22
CA ARG A 15 26.29 -18.43 -1.61
C ARG A 15 25.00 -19.12 -1.26
N LYS A 16 24.77 -19.37 0.04
CA LYS A 16 23.47 -19.65 0.61
C LYS A 16 22.46 -18.71 -0.04
N ALA A 17 21.43 -19.23 -0.72
CA ALA A 17 20.38 -18.42 -1.29
C ALA A 17 19.73 -17.64 -0.14
N ARG A 18 20.03 -16.33 -0.06
CA ARG A 18 19.37 -15.43 0.89
C ARG A 18 18.01 -15.09 0.34
N GLY A 19 17.03 -15.01 1.19
CA GLY A 19 15.75 -14.42 0.87
C GLY A 19 15.90 -12.93 0.57
N GLN A 20 14.86 -12.34 0.02
CA GLN A 20 14.85 -10.95 -0.42
C GLN A 20 13.67 -10.21 0.21
N ILE A 21 13.87 -8.97 0.59
CA ILE A 21 12.82 -8.09 1.11
C ILE A 21 12.32 -7.19 -0.02
N GLN A 22 10.99 -7.13 -0.21
CA GLN A 22 10.36 -6.18 -1.13
C GLN A 22 9.58 -5.13 -0.35
N VAL A 23 9.95 -3.88 -0.52
CA VAL A 23 9.25 -2.75 0.13
C VAL A 23 8.38 -2.03 -0.90
N ILE A 24 7.09 -1.94 -0.62
CA ILE A 24 6.11 -1.17 -1.39
C ILE A 24 5.72 0.04 -0.55
N PHE A 25 6.08 1.22 -0.97
CA PHE A 25 5.76 2.44 -0.22
C PHE A 25 5.14 3.52 -1.11
N GLY A 26 4.45 4.44 -0.50
CA GLY A 26 3.75 5.54 -1.18
C GLY A 26 2.70 6.17 -0.28
N PRO A 27 2.13 7.30 -0.68
CA PRO A 27 1.09 7.97 0.09
C PRO A 27 -0.19 7.14 0.17
N MET A 28 -1.15 7.56 0.97
CA MET A 28 -2.49 6.97 0.94
C MET A 28 -3.07 7.09 -0.47
N PHE A 29 -3.90 6.13 -0.84
CA PHE A 29 -4.54 6.02 -2.15
C PHE A 29 -3.59 5.79 -3.34
N SER A 30 -2.34 5.41 -3.10
CA SER A 30 -1.38 5.04 -4.15
C SER A 30 -1.48 3.59 -4.62
N GLY A 31 -2.36 2.77 -4.03
CA GLY A 31 -2.55 1.37 -4.40
C GLY A 31 -1.55 0.40 -3.79
N LYS A 32 -0.93 0.70 -2.64
CA LYS A 32 0.04 -0.20 -1.97
C LYS A 32 -0.53 -1.60 -1.70
N SER A 33 -1.68 -1.68 -1.05
CA SER A 33 -2.31 -2.97 -0.73
C SER A 33 -2.75 -3.71 -2.00
N THR A 34 -3.16 -3.00 -3.05
CA THR A 34 -3.46 -3.58 -4.37
C THR A 34 -2.20 -4.20 -4.99
N GLU A 35 -1.08 -3.51 -4.94
CA GLU A 35 0.21 -4.01 -5.46
C GLU A 35 0.71 -5.20 -4.64
N LEU A 36 0.57 -5.17 -3.31
CA LEU A 36 0.88 -6.31 -2.45
C LEU A 36 0.04 -7.54 -2.84
N MET A 37 -1.28 -7.39 -2.96
CA MET A 37 -2.18 -8.47 -3.39
C MET A 37 -1.80 -9.02 -4.76
N ARG A 38 -1.49 -8.14 -5.72
CA ARG A 38 -1.07 -8.53 -7.07
C ARG A 38 0.19 -9.40 -7.03
N ARG A 39 1.17 -9.04 -6.20
CA ARG A 39 2.41 -9.81 -6.04
C ARG A 39 2.14 -11.16 -5.39
N VAL A 40 1.42 -11.18 -4.28
CA VAL A 40 1.08 -12.43 -3.58
C VAL A 40 0.32 -13.39 -4.50
N ARG A 41 -0.69 -12.91 -5.23
CA ARG A 41 -1.46 -13.75 -6.18
C ARG A 41 -0.59 -14.39 -7.25
N ARG A 42 0.42 -13.69 -7.75
CA ARG A 42 1.37 -14.29 -8.72
C ARG A 42 2.11 -15.49 -8.15
N PHE A 43 2.54 -15.42 -6.88
CA PHE A 43 3.19 -16.53 -6.21
C PHE A 43 2.19 -17.67 -5.91
N GLN A 44 0.98 -17.34 -5.50
CA GLN A 44 -0.08 -18.34 -5.29
C GLN A 44 -0.42 -19.11 -6.57
N ILE A 45 -0.50 -18.42 -7.72
CA ILE A 45 -0.70 -19.07 -9.03
C ILE A 45 0.47 -20.01 -9.35
N ALA A 46 1.68 -19.63 -8.98
CA ALA A 46 2.87 -20.48 -9.11
C ALA A 46 2.98 -21.57 -8.02
N GLN A 47 1.91 -21.79 -7.24
CA GLN A 47 1.79 -22.83 -6.20
C GLN A 47 2.75 -22.65 -5.00
N TYR A 48 3.24 -21.43 -4.76
CA TYR A 48 3.98 -21.14 -3.55
C TYR A 48 3.05 -21.03 -2.34
N ASN A 49 3.50 -21.55 -1.20
CA ASN A 49 2.83 -21.32 0.07
C ASN A 49 3.03 -19.86 0.50
N CYS A 50 1.94 -19.08 0.51
CA CYS A 50 1.96 -17.67 0.82
C CYS A 50 1.22 -17.41 2.14
N LEU A 51 1.84 -16.65 3.03
CA LEU A 51 1.24 -16.09 4.23
C LEU A 51 1.03 -14.60 4.05
N VAL A 52 -0.16 -14.09 4.33
CA VAL A 52 -0.43 -12.65 4.38
C VAL A 52 -0.77 -12.26 5.82
N ILE A 53 -0.13 -11.21 6.30
CA ILE A 53 -0.28 -10.67 7.65
C ILE A 53 -0.80 -9.24 7.52
N LYS A 54 -1.82 -8.90 8.29
CA LYS A 54 -2.35 -7.53 8.39
C LYS A 54 -2.23 -7.01 9.82
N TYR A 55 -2.12 -5.70 9.97
CA TYR A 55 -2.15 -5.08 11.29
C TYR A 55 -3.54 -5.25 11.93
N ALA A 56 -3.60 -5.84 13.12
CA ALA A 56 -4.86 -6.25 13.76
C ALA A 56 -5.81 -5.09 14.04
N LYS A 57 -5.29 -3.89 14.36
CA LYS A 57 -6.11 -2.70 14.62
C LYS A 57 -6.65 -2.06 13.34
N ASP A 58 -6.17 -2.45 12.17
CA ASP A 58 -6.73 -1.97 10.90
C ASP A 58 -7.99 -2.75 10.54
N THR A 59 -9.13 -2.23 10.95
CA THR A 59 -10.47 -2.81 10.70
C THR A 59 -11.26 -2.04 9.65
N ARG A 60 -10.63 -1.06 8.96
CA ARG A 60 -11.30 -0.12 8.04
C ARG A 60 -12.14 -0.78 6.95
N TYR A 61 -11.68 -1.88 6.39
CA TYR A 61 -12.31 -2.51 5.22
C TYR A 61 -12.67 -3.98 5.42
N SER A 62 -12.06 -4.67 6.37
CA SER A 62 -12.36 -6.08 6.69
C SER A 62 -11.80 -6.43 8.06
N GLU A 63 -12.58 -7.17 8.84
CA GLU A 63 -12.12 -7.72 10.12
C GLU A 63 -11.23 -8.96 9.93
N LYS A 64 -11.58 -9.80 8.94
CA LYS A 64 -10.98 -11.14 8.75
C LYS A 64 -9.94 -11.24 7.66
N GLY A 65 -9.65 -10.16 6.93
CA GLY A 65 -8.72 -10.21 5.81
C GLY A 65 -8.18 -8.84 5.45
N MET A 66 -7.20 -8.81 4.57
CA MET A 66 -6.74 -7.59 3.92
C MET A 66 -7.75 -7.19 2.86
N ALA A 67 -8.14 -5.92 2.83
CA ALA A 67 -9.06 -5.41 1.83
C ALA A 67 -8.55 -4.09 1.25
N THR A 68 -8.73 -3.91 -0.06
CA THR A 68 -8.44 -2.64 -0.74
C THR A 68 -9.63 -1.68 -0.65
N HIS A 69 -9.40 -0.42 -0.98
CA HIS A 69 -10.47 0.58 -1.15
C HIS A 69 -11.59 0.13 -2.11
N ASP A 70 -11.23 -0.64 -3.14
CA ASP A 70 -12.17 -1.19 -4.14
C ASP A 70 -12.82 -2.49 -3.68
N LYS A 71 -12.77 -2.80 -2.36
CA LYS A 71 -13.34 -3.99 -1.75
C LYS A 71 -12.79 -5.32 -2.28
N ASN A 72 -11.66 -5.32 -2.97
CA ASN A 72 -10.95 -6.57 -3.24
C ASN A 72 -10.38 -7.10 -1.93
N THR A 73 -10.65 -8.37 -1.64
CA THR A 73 -10.23 -9.01 -0.40
C THR A 73 -9.20 -10.10 -0.65
N MET A 74 -8.35 -10.33 0.34
CA MET A 74 -7.42 -11.44 0.42
C MET A 74 -7.37 -11.93 1.87
N GLU A 75 -7.36 -13.25 2.05
CA GLU A 75 -7.20 -13.85 3.36
C GLU A 75 -5.87 -13.37 3.99
N ALA A 76 -5.94 -12.92 5.24
CA ALA A 76 -4.79 -12.43 5.97
C ALA A 76 -4.96 -12.70 7.47
N ILE A 77 -3.86 -12.99 8.13
CA ILE A 77 -3.84 -13.21 9.57
C ILE A 77 -3.65 -11.87 10.28
N PRO A 78 -4.55 -11.48 11.17
CA PRO A 78 -4.38 -10.28 11.96
C PRO A 78 -3.32 -10.51 13.06
N ALA A 79 -2.38 -9.57 13.22
CA ALA A 79 -1.37 -9.59 14.26
C ALA A 79 -1.10 -8.17 14.80
N ASN A 80 -0.69 -8.06 16.04
CA ASN A 80 -0.20 -6.81 16.64
C ASN A 80 1.34 -6.76 16.63
N CYS A 81 1.97 -7.92 16.65
CA CYS A 81 3.41 -8.11 16.54
C CYS A 81 3.68 -9.24 15.53
N LEU A 82 4.67 -9.12 14.69
CA LEU A 82 5.00 -10.14 13.70
C LEU A 82 5.58 -11.41 14.33
N THR A 83 6.22 -11.28 15.47
CA THR A 83 6.73 -12.40 16.25
C THR A 83 5.62 -13.38 16.66
N ASP A 84 4.37 -12.90 16.88
CA ASP A 84 3.23 -13.74 17.24
C ASP A 84 2.89 -14.77 16.16
N VAL A 85 3.16 -14.46 14.91
CA VAL A 85 2.88 -15.32 13.75
C VAL A 85 4.14 -15.97 13.17
N ARG A 86 5.26 -15.90 13.88
CA ARG A 86 6.55 -16.42 13.44
C ARG A 86 6.51 -17.90 13.04
N SER A 87 5.81 -18.73 13.81
CA SER A 87 5.69 -20.16 13.50
C SER A 87 5.02 -20.44 12.16
N LEU A 88 4.03 -19.63 11.78
CA LEU A 88 3.35 -19.71 10.49
C LEU A 88 4.25 -19.16 9.37
N ALA A 89 4.96 -18.08 9.64
CA ALA A 89 5.90 -17.47 8.70
C ALA A 89 7.03 -18.43 8.30
N LEU A 90 7.52 -19.23 9.23
CA LEU A 90 8.53 -20.26 8.96
C LEU A 90 8.04 -21.34 7.99
N GLN A 91 6.74 -21.61 7.92
CA GLN A 91 6.15 -22.57 7.00
C GLN A 91 5.85 -21.98 5.61
N ALA A 92 5.78 -20.66 5.49
CA ALA A 92 5.50 -19.99 4.23
C ALA A 92 6.77 -19.81 3.39
N CYS A 93 6.61 -19.82 2.06
CA CYS A 93 7.67 -19.48 1.12
C CYS A 93 7.68 -17.98 0.80
N VAL A 94 6.50 -17.36 0.85
CA VAL A 94 6.29 -15.93 0.58
C VAL A 94 5.48 -15.34 1.72
N ILE A 95 5.93 -14.21 2.25
CA ILE A 95 5.25 -13.50 3.33
C ILE A 95 4.88 -12.10 2.84
N GLY A 96 3.59 -11.77 2.86
CA GLY A 96 3.07 -10.43 2.58
C GLY A 96 2.67 -9.75 3.87
N ILE A 97 3.15 -8.54 4.11
CA ILE A 97 2.82 -7.75 5.31
C ILE A 97 2.15 -6.46 4.87
N ASP A 98 0.90 -6.25 5.24
CA ASP A 98 0.19 -4.99 5.00
C ASP A 98 0.31 -4.08 6.23
N GLU A 99 0.40 -2.76 5.97
CA GLU A 99 0.59 -1.73 6.99
C GLU A 99 1.82 -1.98 7.89
N GLY A 100 2.91 -2.47 7.29
CA GLY A 100 4.14 -2.89 7.98
C GLY A 100 4.74 -1.85 8.92
N GLN A 101 4.46 -0.55 8.72
CA GLN A 101 4.97 0.54 9.58
C GLN A 101 4.36 0.55 10.99
N PHE A 102 3.26 -0.16 11.21
CA PHE A 102 2.63 -0.21 12.53
C PHE A 102 3.13 -1.38 13.41
N PHE A 103 3.89 -2.31 12.84
CA PHE A 103 4.48 -3.39 13.63
C PHE A 103 5.81 -2.93 14.25
N PRO A 104 5.98 -3.07 15.57
CA PRO A 104 7.18 -2.62 16.24
C PRO A 104 8.44 -3.43 15.88
N ASP A 105 8.25 -4.66 15.43
CA ASP A 105 9.30 -5.65 15.12
C ASP A 105 9.48 -5.92 13.63
N THR A 106 9.00 -5.02 12.76
CA THR A 106 9.02 -5.23 11.30
C THR A 106 10.43 -5.46 10.77
N VAL A 107 11.41 -4.69 11.20
CA VAL A 107 12.77 -4.74 10.64
C VAL A 107 13.42 -6.06 11.02
N GLU A 108 13.45 -6.38 12.31
CA GLU A 108 14.06 -7.59 12.86
C GLU A 108 13.41 -8.85 12.27
N PHE A 109 12.08 -8.86 12.19
CA PHE A 109 11.35 -9.97 11.61
C PHE A 109 11.65 -10.15 10.12
N CYS A 110 11.64 -9.08 9.32
CA CYS A 110 11.93 -9.18 7.90
C CYS A 110 13.38 -9.63 7.63
N GLU A 111 14.34 -9.13 8.40
CA GLU A 111 15.73 -9.56 8.30
C GLU A 111 15.91 -11.04 8.70
N GLU A 112 15.25 -11.50 9.75
CA GLU A 112 15.24 -12.91 10.13
C GLU A 112 14.71 -13.78 8.99
N MET A 113 13.54 -13.45 8.44
CA MET A 113 12.92 -14.21 7.36
C MET A 113 13.79 -14.20 6.08
N ALA A 114 14.41 -13.08 5.75
CA ALA A 114 15.33 -12.97 4.62
C ALA A 114 16.58 -13.85 4.80
N ASN A 115 17.14 -13.89 6.00
CA ASN A 115 18.27 -14.76 6.32
C ASN A 115 17.92 -16.25 6.23
N LEU A 116 16.66 -16.62 6.39
CA LEU A 116 16.12 -17.96 6.22
C LEU A 116 15.74 -18.29 4.76
N GLY A 117 16.03 -17.41 3.81
CA GLY A 117 15.78 -17.63 2.38
C GLY A 117 14.35 -17.32 1.92
N LYS A 118 13.58 -16.54 2.70
CA LYS A 118 12.20 -16.17 2.39
C LYS A 118 12.17 -14.81 1.69
N THR A 119 11.71 -14.71 0.43
CA THR A 119 11.39 -13.49 -0.35
C THR A 119 12.50 -12.81 -1.19
N ALA A 120 12.11 -11.83 -1.99
CA ALA A 120 12.89 -11.15 -3.02
C ALA A 120 13.08 -9.63 -2.75
N GLU A 121 14.30 -9.07 -2.93
CA GLU A 121 14.59 -7.64 -2.70
C GLU A 121 14.09 -6.76 -3.85
N SER A 122 13.26 -5.79 -3.52
CA SER A 122 12.82 -4.75 -4.46
C SER A 122 12.20 -3.59 -3.67
N VAL A 123 12.51 -2.37 -4.05
CA VAL A 123 11.86 -1.18 -3.51
C VAL A 123 11.02 -0.55 -4.60
N VAL A 124 9.72 -0.42 -4.36
CA VAL A 124 8.77 0.17 -5.31
C VAL A 124 8.09 1.35 -4.65
N LYS A 125 8.31 2.53 -5.24
CA LYS A 125 7.62 3.75 -4.85
C LYS A 125 6.40 3.93 -5.73
N LEU A 126 5.23 4.04 -5.09
CA LEU A 126 3.97 4.35 -5.75
C LEU A 126 3.59 5.80 -5.51
N HIS A 127 2.89 6.39 -6.46
CA HIS A 127 2.34 7.73 -6.35
C HIS A 127 0.82 7.67 -6.45
N ALA A 128 0.16 8.60 -5.78
CA ALA A 128 -1.27 8.84 -5.91
C ALA A 128 -1.53 10.05 -6.81
N VAL A 129 -2.80 10.39 -6.99
CA VAL A 129 -3.21 11.64 -7.63
C VAL A 129 -3.50 12.67 -6.54
N CYS A 130 -2.95 13.87 -6.67
CA CYS A 130 -3.17 14.95 -5.74
C CYS A 130 -4.66 15.37 -5.74
N MET A 131 -5.32 15.25 -4.59
CA MET A 131 -6.75 15.53 -4.47
C MET A 131 -7.09 17.03 -4.62
N GLN A 132 -6.06 17.92 -4.70
CA GLN A 132 -6.25 19.35 -4.84
C GLN A 132 -5.94 19.87 -6.24
N CYS A 133 -4.91 19.35 -6.91
CA CYS A 133 -4.47 19.87 -8.21
C CYS A 133 -4.28 18.81 -9.28
N TYR A 134 -4.66 17.55 -9.00
CA TYR A 134 -4.64 16.41 -9.92
C TYR A 134 -3.27 16.03 -10.48
N LYS A 135 -2.17 16.61 -9.96
CA LYS A 135 -0.80 16.22 -10.27
C LYS A 135 -0.41 14.98 -9.48
N GLU A 136 0.74 14.40 -9.80
CA GLU A 136 1.30 13.27 -9.06
C GLU A 136 1.51 13.65 -7.58
N ALA A 137 0.99 12.82 -6.67
CA ALA A 137 1.06 13.02 -5.23
C ALA A 137 2.04 12.04 -4.60
N ALA A 138 2.96 12.55 -3.79
CA ALA A 138 3.94 11.77 -3.05
C ALA A 138 3.74 11.84 -1.52
N TYR A 139 2.77 12.62 -1.03
CA TYR A 139 2.57 12.87 0.38
C TYR A 139 1.15 12.52 0.80
N THR A 140 1.02 12.01 2.02
CA THR A 140 -0.25 11.90 2.73
C THR A 140 -0.38 13.09 3.67
N LYS A 141 -1.50 13.78 3.60
CA LYS A 141 -1.83 14.87 4.52
C LYS A 141 -3.03 14.48 5.38
N ARG A 142 -2.92 14.65 6.69
CA ARG A 142 -4.04 14.52 7.62
C ARG A 142 -4.93 15.74 7.53
N ILE A 143 -6.25 15.54 7.49
CA ILE A 143 -7.25 16.61 7.38
C ILE A 143 -7.62 17.12 8.77
N GLY A 144 -7.72 16.22 9.74
CA GLY A 144 -8.12 16.51 11.11
C GLY A 144 -7.03 17.16 11.97
N ALA A 145 -7.42 17.53 13.19
CA ALA A 145 -6.56 18.16 14.20
C ALA A 145 -6.00 17.16 15.22
N GLU A 146 -6.23 15.87 15.02
CA GLU A 146 -5.77 14.81 15.92
C GLU A 146 -4.24 14.85 16.03
N LYS A 147 -3.74 14.74 17.26
CA LYS A 147 -2.30 14.80 17.57
C LYS A 147 -1.66 13.44 17.74
N GLU A 148 -2.46 12.37 17.84
CA GLU A 148 -1.95 11.02 17.95
C GLU A 148 -1.07 10.68 16.75
N VAL A 149 0.00 9.93 17.00
CA VAL A 149 0.93 9.47 15.96
C VAL A 149 0.21 8.50 15.03
N GLU A 150 -0.56 7.58 15.61
CA GLU A 150 -1.34 6.58 14.89
C GLU A 150 -2.82 6.99 14.87
N VAL A 151 -3.35 7.34 13.70
CA VAL A 151 -4.77 7.56 13.49
C VAL A 151 -5.23 6.70 12.32
N ILE A 152 -6.04 5.70 12.63
CA ILE A 152 -6.63 4.83 11.61
C ILE A 152 -7.79 5.56 10.95
N GLY A 153 -7.78 5.67 9.61
CA GLY A 153 -8.81 6.36 8.85
C GLY A 153 -8.57 6.27 7.34
N GLY A 154 -9.56 6.64 6.57
CA GLY A 154 -9.56 6.65 5.11
C GLY A 154 -9.56 8.07 4.54
N ALA A 155 -10.38 8.29 3.50
CA ALA A 155 -10.53 9.59 2.83
C ALA A 155 -11.20 10.66 3.71
N ASP A 156 -11.85 10.26 4.78
CA ASP A 156 -12.42 11.12 5.82
C ASP A 156 -11.34 11.82 6.66
N LYS A 157 -10.16 11.19 6.80
CA LYS A 157 -9.06 11.68 7.65
C LYS A 157 -7.80 12.07 6.89
N TYR A 158 -7.63 11.58 5.68
CA TYR A 158 -6.39 11.75 4.93
C TYR A 158 -6.63 12.15 3.47
N GLN A 159 -5.70 12.91 2.92
CA GLN A 159 -5.63 13.28 1.51
C GLN A 159 -4.26 12.95 0.93
N ALA A 160 -4.24 12.48 -0.32
CA ALA A 160 -3.01 12.43 -1.11
C ALA A 160 -2.75 13.81 -1.71
N VAL A 161 -1.56 14.36 -1.53
CA VAL A 161 -1.19 15.69 -2.03
C VAL A 161 0.21 15.71 -2.64
N CYS A 162 0.41 16.58 -3.63
CA CYS A 162 1.74 16.87 -4.15
C CYS A 162 2.52 17.78 -3.18
N ARG A 163 3.83 17.94 -3.39
CA ARG A 163 4.69 18.78 -2.54
C ARG A 163 4.18 20.21 -2.42
N LYS A 164 3.72 20.82 -3.52
CA LYS A 164 3.20 22.18 -3.51
C LYS A 164 1.96 22.29 -2.63
N CYS A 165 0.94 21.46 -2.87
CA CYS A 165 -0.30 21.48 -2.10
C CYS A 165 -0.11 21.03 -0.64
N TYR A 166 0.96 20.28 -0.34
CA TYR A 166 1.33 19.97 1.05
C TYR A 166 1.86 21.21 1.77
N GLY A 167 2.70 22.02 1.11
CA GLY A 167 3.36 23.21 1.67
C GLY A 167 2.48 24.47 1.69
N ASP A 168 1.71 24.74 0.64
CA ASP A 168 0.92 25.96 0.51
C ASP A 168 -0.14 26.14 1.63
N LEU A 169 -0.56 25.04 2.25
CA LEU A 169 -1.50 25.06 3.39
C LEU A 169 -0.82 25.32 4.75
N MET A 170 0.51 25.31 4.81
CA MET A 170 1.25 25.75 6.01
C MET A 170 1.32 27.28 6.11
N VAL A 171 1.25 27.97 4.96
CA VAL A 171 1.31 29.44 4.87
C VAL A 171 -0.05 30.09 5.17
N ASN A 172 -1.17 29.38 4.96
CA ASN A 172 -2.52 29.96 5.06
C ASN A 172 -3.24 29.70 6.40
N LYS A 173 -2.55 29.26 7.45
CA LYS A 173 -3.17 29.12 8.78
C LYS A 173 -3.52 30.46 9.46
N GLU A 174 -3.04 31.56 8.93
CA GLU A 174 -3.35 32.91 9.49
C GLU A 174 -4.53 33.62 8.79
N ASN A 175 -5.02 33.11 7.63
CA ASN A 175 -6.10 33.74 6.86
C ASN A 175 -7.11 32.73 6.29
N SER A 176 -7.62 31.78 7.08
CA SER A 176 -8.64 30.86 6.58
C SER A 176 -10.06 31.41 6.77
N VAL A 177 -10.63 31.93 5.68
CA VAL A 177 -12.08 32.05 5.51
C VAL A 177 -12.67 30.62 5.41
N PRO A 178 -13.75 30.27 6.11
CA PRO A 178 -14.31 28.93 6.09
C PRO A 178 -14.89 28.62 4.71
N PHE A 179 -14.37 27.52 4.11
CA PHE A 179 -14.88 26.98 2.85
C PHE A 179 -16.27 26.41 3.08
N ARG A 180 -17.28 26.98 2.46
CA ARG A 180 -18.66 26.49 2.47
C ARG A 180 -18.71 25.16 1.72
N ASN A 181 -19.19 24.12 2.39
CA ASN A 181 -19.60 22.86 1.77
C ASN A 181 -20.87 23.12 0.94
N GLU A 182 -20.72 23.38 -0.33
CA GLU A 182 -21.83 23.30 -1.28
C GLU A 182 -21.65 22.03 -2.10
N THR A 183 -22.53 21.06 -1.85
CA THR A 183 -22.75 19.90 -2.68
C THR A 183 -23.19 20.37 -4.06
N PRO A 184 -22.58 19.93 -5.18
CA PRO A 184 -23.06 20.29 -6.51
C PRO A 184 -24.40 19.61 -6.76
N GLN A 185 -25.49 20.37 -6.76
CA GLN A 185 -26.73 19.94 -7.37
C GLN A 185 -26.56 19.87 -8.89
N GLN A 186 -26.89 18.71 -9.45
CA GLN A 186 -26.97 18.51 -10.89
C GLN A 186 -28.07 19.39 -11.48
N THR A 187 -27.70 20.39 -12.22
CA THR A 187 -28.60 21.07 -13.17
C THR A 187 -28.04 20.85 -14.57
N LEU A 188 -28.77 20.05 -15.33
CA LEU A 188 -28.62 19.88 -16.77
C LEU A 188 -29.03 21.20 -17.47
N VAL A 189 -28.08 21.98 -17.93
CA VAL A 189 -28.31 22.92 -19.05
C VAL A 189 -27.02 23.00 -19.86
N GLY A 190 -27.12 22.61 -21.12
CA GLY A 190 -26.02 22.66 -22.07
C GLY A 190 -25.59 24.08 -22.38
N LYS A 191 -24.26 24.27 -22.40
CA LYS A 191 -23.57 25.24 -23.26
C LYS A 191 -22.14 24.79 -23.45
N HIS A 192 -21.75 24.65 -24.71
CA HIS A 192 -20.39 24.46 -25.17
C HIS A 192 -19.48 25.56 -24.59
N MET A 193 -18.41 25.13 -23.90
CA MET A 193 -17.16 25.90 -23.82
C MET A 193 -16.00 24.92 -23.79
N ASP A 194 -15.20 25.05 -24.81
CA ASP A 194 -13.94 24.39 -25.05
C ASP A 194 -12.95 24.85 -23.95
N SER A 195 -12.60 23.97 -23.04
CA SER A 195 -11.48 24.18 -22.12
C SER A 195 -10.69 22.88 -22.09
N GLY A 196 -9.55 22.92 -22.79
CA GLY A 196 -8.64 21.80 -22.99
C GLY A 196 -8.09 21.22 -21.69
N ILE A 197 -8.77 20.22 -21.14
CA ILE A 197 -8.22 19.33 -20.13
C ILE A 197 -7.63 18.13 -20.89
N PRO A 198 -6.33 17.86 -20.80
CA PRO A 198 -5.75 16.70 -21.47
C PRO A 198 -6.31 15.43 -20.85
N ARG A 199 -7.20 14.74 -21.56
CA ARG A 199 -7.64 13.40 -21.21
C ARG A 199 -6.47 12.44 -21.48
N LYS A 200 -5.90 11.87 -20.42
CA LYS A 200 -4.97 10.74 -20.56
C LYS A 200 -5.78 9.49 -20.87
N LEU A 201 -5.74 9.04 -22.11
CA LEU A 201 -6.23 7.72 -22.52
C LEU A 201 -5.15 6.69 -22.18
N PHE A 202 -5.51 5.73 -21.34
CA PHE A 202 -4.69 4.54 -21.13
C PHE A 202 -5.16 3.48 -22.12
N SER A 203 -4.36 3.19 -23.13
CA SER A 203 -4.57 2.01 -23.99
C SER A 203 -3.83 0.83 -23.36
N SER A 204 -4.54 -0.23 -23.01
CA SER A 204 -3.95 -1.52 -22.72
C SER A 204 -3.54 -2.17 -24.05
N LEU A 205 -2.26 -2.29 -24.32
CA LEU A 205 -1.74 -3.17 -25.36
C LEU A 205 -1.84 -4.60 -24.81
N GLN A 206 -2.73 -5.40 -25.39
CA GLN A 206 -2.68 -6.85 -25.29
C GLN A 206 -1.66 -7.34 -26.32
N LEU A 207 -0.64 -8.02 -25.83
CA LEU A 207 0.20 -8.95 -26.58
C LEU A 207 -0.23 -10.37 -26.25
#